data_d9898af7ce177295dbf0d691acb7b065
#
_entry.id   d9898af7ce177295dbf0d691acb7b065
#
_cell.length_a   1.000
_cell.length_b   1.000
_cell.length_c   1.000
_cell.angle_alpha   90.00
_cell.angle_beta   90.00
_cell.angle_gamma   90.00
#
_symmetry.space_group_name_H-M   'P 1'
#
loop_
_entity.id
_entity.type
_entity.pdbx_description
1 polymer ?
#
loop_
_entity_poly.entity_id
_entity_poly.type
_entity_poly.pdbx_seq_one_letter_code
_entity_poly.pdbx_strand_id
1 'polypeptide(L)'
;MSDLQSIADRVEIEALRGEFTDAVMMRDYDRVASLFTPDAAWRMPNIPVELTGQEEIRAFGERVPRFVDYLVQTTHPGTIQMEGDTASGRAYICELIHPSDGSSELNYAIYHDRYRRTTDGWRFAERVYEIRYLDTSPLAGSAPPTADGAR
;
A
#
# COMPACT_ATOMS: atom_id res chain seq x y z
N MET A 1 -10.97 13.46 24.68
CA MET A 1 -12.32 13.20 24.15
C MET A 1 -12.29 13.40 22.64
N SER A 2 -12.73 12.37 21.88
CA SER A 2 -12.80 12.48 20.42
C SER A 2 -14.03 13.32 20.06
N ASP A 3 -13.82 14.36 19.27
CA ASP A 3 -14.91 15.11 18.69
C ASP A 3 -15.32 14.49 17.34
N LEU A 4 -16.37 15.03 16.73
CA LEU A 4 -16.87 14.52 15.45
C LEU A 4 -15.82 14.64 14.34
N GLN A 5 -15.01 15.69 14.36
CA GLN A 5 -13.95 15.88 13.37
C GLN A 5 -12.89 14.79 13.50
N SER A 6 -12.49 14.45 14.71
CA SER A 6 -11.50 13.38 14.95
C SER A 6 -12.03 12.03 14.45
N ILE A 7 -13.32 11.76 14.68
CA ILE A 7 -13.95 10.53 14.18
C ILE A 7 -13.96 10.52 12.65
N ALA A 8 -14.36 11.63 12.04
CA ALA A 8 -14.40 11.76 10.58
C ALA A 8 -12.99 11.58 9.98
N ASP A 9 -11.98 12.18 10.59
CA ASP A 9 -10.58 12.05 10.13
C ASP A 9 -10.11 10.59 10.20
N ARG A 10 -10.44 9.87 11.28
CA ARG A 10 -10.09 8.45 11.41
C ARG A 10 -10.74 7.61 10.34
N VAL A 11 -12.02 7.86 10.06
CA VAL A 11 -12.74 7.15 9.00
C VAL A 11 -12.10 7.41 7.64
N GLU A 12 -11.73 8.65 7.37
CA GLU A 12 -11.08 9.00 6.09
C GLU A 12 -9.71 8.35 5.95
N ILE A 13 -8.90 8.29 7.01
CA ILE A 13 -7.60 7.63 7.01
C ILE A 13 -7.77 6.12 6.81
N GLU A 14 -8.75 5.50 7.45
CA GLU A 14 -9.04 4.08 7.21
C GLU A 14 -9.44 3.84 5.75
N ALA A 15 -10.26 4.71 5.19
CA ALA A 15 -10.65 4.63 3.78
C ALA A 15 -9.43 4.78 2.85
N LEU A 16 -8.51 5.70 3.19
CA LEU A 16 -7.27 5.91 2.44
C LEU A 16 -6.44 4.62 2.36
N ARG A 17 -6.32 3.90 3.46
CA ARG A 17 -5.62 2.61 3.51
C ARG A 17 -6.28 1.58 2.60
N GLY A 18 -7.61 1.50 2.64
CA GLY A 18 -8.37 0.60 1.78
C GLY A 18 -8.24 0.96 0.31
N GLU A 19 -8.29 2.23 -0.03
CA GLU A 19 -8.13 2.69 -1.41
C GLU A 19 -6.74 2.40 -1.97
N PHE A 20 -5.70 2.48 -1.14
CA PHE A 20 -4.36 2.09 -1.56
C PHE A 20 -4.32 0.62 -1.99
N THR A 21 -4.84 -0.28 -1.16
CA THR A 21 -4.87 -1.71 -1.47
C THR A 21 -5.73 -1.99 -2.71
N ASP A 22 -6.89 -1.35 -2.82
CA ASP A 22 -7.73 -1.50 -4.00
C ASP A 22 -7.02 -1.04 -5.27
N ALA A 23 -6.36 0.10 -5.22
CA ALA A 23 -5.62 0.62 -6.38
C ALA A 23 -4.46 -0.30 -6.78
N VAL A 24 -3.75 -0.88 -5.80
CA VAL A 24 -2.70 -1.88 -6.06
C VAL A 24 -3.30 -3.11 -6.73
N MET A 25 -4.41 -3.64 -6.21
CA MET A 25 -5.08 -4.82 -6.76
C MET A 25 -5.61 -4.57 -8.18
N MET A 26 -6.08 -3.37 -8.45
CA MET A 26 -6.59 -2.99 -9.77
C MET A 26 -5.49 -2.53 -10.73
N ARG A 27 -4.23 -2.50 -10.29
CA ARG A 27 -3.09 -2.00 -11.06
C ARG A 27 -3.30 -0.57 -11.57
N ASP A 28 -3.98 0.23 -10.76
CA ASP A 28 -4.24 1.65 -11.05
C ASP A 28 -3.15 2.50 -10.40
N TYR A 29 -2.02 2.59 -11.08
CA TYR A 29 -0.82 3.22 -10.51
C TYR A 29 -0.92 4.74 -10.42
N ASP A 30 -1.69 5.36 -11.28
CA ASP A 30 -1.99 6.79 -11.17
C ASP A 30 -2.75 7.07 -9.87
N ARG A 31 -3.73 6.21 -9.54
CA ARG A 31 -4.48 6.34 -8.30
C ARG A 31 -3.60 6.03 -7.08
N VAL A 32 -2.75 5.01 -7.14
CA VAL A 32 -1.79 4.74 -6.06
C VAL A 32 -0.98 6.01 -5.75
N ALA A 33 -0.39 6.62 -6.78
CA ALA A 33 0.42 7.82 -6.61
C ALA A 33 -0.40 9.00 -6.05
N SER A 34 -1.66 9.14 -6.47
CA SER A 34 -2.52 10.25 -6.03
C SER A 34 -2.88 10.19 -4.55
N LEU A 35 -2.72 9.03 -3.91
CA LEU A 35 -3.00 8.86 -2.48
C LEU A 35 -1.87 9.37 -1.59
N PHE A 36 -0.74 9.77 -2.19
CA PHE A 36 0.42 10.31 -1.49
C PHE A 36 0.49 11.83 -1.66
N THR A 37 1.14 12.49 -0.71
CA THR A 37 1.46 13.91 -0.87
C THR A 37 2.51 14.10 -1.96
N PRO A 38 2.63 15.31 -2.56
CA PRO A 38 3.62 15.54 -3.62
C PRO A 38 5.07 15.26 -3.21
N ASP A 39 5.39 15.42 -1.93
CA ASP A 39 6.73 15.21 -1.38
C ASP A 39 6.86 13.90 -0.58
N ALA A 40 5.92 12.98 -0.74
CA ALA A 40 5.85 11.77 0.07
C ALA A 40 7.02 10.84 -0.16
N ALA A 41 7.24 9.96 0.82
CA ALA A 41 8.24 8.89 0.73
C ALA A 41 7.56 7.53 0.90
N TRP A 42 7.96 6.58 0.08
CA TRP A 42 7.56 5.18 0.22
C TRP A 42 8.83 4.34 0.24
N ARG A 43 9.08 3.69 1.39
CA ARG A 43 10.31 2.95 1.63
C ARG A 43 10.01 1.50 1.94
N MET A 44 10.81 0.62 1.36
CA MET A 44 10.78 -0.82 1.61
C MET A 44 12.20 -1.29 1.94
N PRO A 45 12.67 -1.10 3.18
CA PRO A 45 14.08 -1.36 3.52
C PRO A 45 14.56 -2.78 3.27
N ASN A 46 13.65 -3.77 3.35
CA ASN A 46 14.01 -5.18 3.14
C ASN A 46 14.30 -5.51 1.66
N ILE A 47 13.86 -4.69 0.72
CA ILE A 47 14.05 -4.92 -0.72
C ILE A 47 14.65 -3.69 -1.42
N PRO A 48 15.57 -2.97 -0.84
CA PRO A 48 16.18 -1.67 -1.11
C PRO A 48 15.38 -0.78 -2.10
N VAL A 49 14.10 -0.55 -1.80
CA VAL A 49 13.25 0.37 -2.56
C VAL A 49 13.04 1.62 -1.73
N GLU A 50 13.34 2.77 -2.32
CA GLU A 50 13.13 4.07 -1.71
C GLU A 50 12.64 5.03 -2.79
N LEU A 51 11.39 5.48 -2.65
CA LEU A 51 10.71 6.33 -3.63
C LEU A 51 10.36 7.65 -2.98
N THR A 52 10.61 8.74 -3.68
CA THR A 52 10.28 10.10 -3.22
C THR A 52 9.44 10.79 -4.27
N GLY A 53 8.25 11.25 -3.87
CA GLY A 53 7.32 11.98 -4.72
C GLY A 53 6.43 11.08 -5.56
N GLN A 54 5.33 11.67 -6.03
CA GLN A 54 4.29 10.93 -6.75
C GLN A 54 4.79 10.32 -8.06
N GLU A 55 5.69 11.03 -8.77
CA GLU A 55 6.17 10.54 -10.05
C GLU A 55 7.01 9.28 -9.91
N GLU A 56 7.90 9.21 -8.92
CA GLU A 56 8.68 8.00 -8.66
C GLU A 56 7.78 6.84 -8.21
N ILE A 57 6.76 7.13 -7.40
CA ILE A 57 5.80 6.13 -6.93
C ILE A 57 5.02 5.55 -8.11
N ARG A 58 4.51 6.41 -9.00
CA ARG A 58 3.79 5.98 -10.19
C ARG A 58 4.67 5.14 -11.12
N ALA A 59 5.88 5.62 -11.36
CA ALA A 59 6.82 4.94 -12.24
C ALA A 59 7.22 3.56 -11.70
N PHE A 60 7.37 3.44 -10.39
CA PHE A 60 7.63 2.13 -9.75
C PHE A 60 6.47 1.18 -10.01
N GLY A 61 5.24 1.62 -9.78
CA GLY A 61 4.06 0.81 -10.00
C GLY A 61 3.96 0.31 -11.44
N GLU A 62 4.24 1.18 -12.41
CA GLU A 62 4.21 0.82 -13.83
C GLU A 62 5.25 -0.25 -14.19
N ARG A 63 6.33 -0.37 -13.41
CA ARG A 63 7.35 -1.40 -13.65
C ARG A 63 7.01 -2.75 -13.02
N VAL A 64 6.17 -2.78 -12.00
CA VAL A 64 5.84 -4.02 -11.27
C VAL A 64 5.38 -5.15 -12.21
N PRO A 65 4.51 -4.93 -13.20
CA PRO A 65 4.10 -6.01 -14.10
C PRO A 65 5.24 -6.65 -14.92
N ARG A 66 6.41 -6.03 -14.97
CA ARG A 66 7.56 -6.58 -15.71
C ARG A 66 8.29 -7.67 -14.93
N PHE A 67 8.12 -7.70 -13.60
CA PHE A 67 8.81 -8.68 -12.75
C PHE A 67 7.88 -9.43 -11.79
N VAL A 68 6.59 -9.11 -11.79
CA VAL A 68 5.56 -9.77 -10.98
C VAL A 68 4.41 -10.18 -11.90
N ASP A 69 4.09 -11.48 -11.93
CA ASP A 69 2.97 -11.98 -12.73
C ASP A 69 1.63 -11.62 -12.10
N TYR A 70 1.53 -11.81 -10.79
CA TYR A 70 0.36 -11.36 -10.04
C TYR A 70 0.74 -11.10 -8.57
N LEU A 71 -0.09 -10.29 -7.94
CA LEU A 71 0.01 -9.92 -6.54
C LEU A 71 -1.39 -9.88 -5.96
N VAL A 72 -1.55 -10.45 -4.78
CA VAL A 72 -2.79 -10.33 -4.00
C VAL A 72 -2.41 -9.67 -2.69
N GLN A 73 -3.05 -8.54 -2.39
CA GLN A 73 -2.80 -7.80 -1.16
C GLN A 73 -4.10 -7.64 -0.40
N THR A 74 -4.04 -7.85 0.91
CA THR A 74 -5.12 -7.46 1.83
C THR A 74 -4.58 -6.51 2.87
N THR A 75 -5.43 -5.61 3.36
CA THR A 75 -5.08 -4.69 4.44
C THR A 75 -6.01 -4.92 5.62
N HIS A 76 -5.47 -4.75 6.82
CA HIS A 76 -6.18 -4.97 8.06
C HIS A 76 -6.05 -3.75 8.96
N PRO A 77 -7.02 -3.52 9.87
CA PRO A 77 -6.94 -2.41 10.80
C PRO A 77 -5.66 -2.45 11.64
N GLY A 78 -5.24 -1.27 12.05
CA GLY A 78 -4.09 -1.09 12.93
C GLY A 78 -4.35 0.07 13.88
N THR A 79 -3.41 1.02 13.96
CA THR A 79 -3.53 2.16 14.86
C THR A 79 -3.52 3.47 14.08
N ILE A 80 -4.12 4.48 14.67
CA ILE A 80 -4.08 5.86 14.17
C ILE A 80 -3.94 6.77 15.37
N GLN A 81 -2.92 7.65 15.35
CA GLN A 81 -2.73 8.69 16.35
C GLN A 81 -2.87 10.05 15.66
N MET A 82 -3.89 10.79 16.07
CA MET A 82 -4.20 12.10 15.49
C MET A 82 -3.36 13.20 16.16
N GLU A 83 -2.81 14.11 15.35
CA GLU A 83 -2.05 15.28 15.81
C GLU A 83 -2.43 16.49 14.96
N GLY A 84 -3.69 16.96 15.07
CA GLY A 84 -4.17 18.09 14.29
C GLY A 84 -4.29 17.75 12.81
N ASP A 85 -3.52 18.43 11.96
CA ASP A 85 -3.51 18.22 10.52
C ASP A 85 -2.54 17.13 10.06
N THR A 86 -1.92 16.45 11.01
CA THR A 86 -1.09 15.27 10.75
C THR A 86 -1.57 14.10 11.60
N ALA A 87 -1.17 12.92 11.20
CA ALA A 87 -1.43 11.69 11.95
C ALA A 87 -0.34 10.67 11.66
N SER A 88 -0.24 9.68 12.52
CA SER A 88 0.65 8.54 12.31
C SER A 88 -0.09 7.25 12.66
N GLY A 89 0.41 6.12 12.19
CA GLY A 89 -0.22 4.86 12.53
C GLY A 89 0.45 3.67 11.87
N ARG A 90 -0.13 2.50 12.12
CA ARG A 90 0.30 1.26 11.50
C ARG A 90 -0.87 0.60 10.81
N ALA A 91 -0.61 0.04 9.63
CA ALA A 91 -1.57 -0.78 8.91
C ALA A 91 -0.93 -2.17 8.68
N TYR A 92 -1.70 -3.21 8.90
CA TYR A 92 -1.22 -4.58 8.74
C TYR A 92 -1.57 -5.09 7.35
N ILE A 93 -0.61 -5.74 6.70
CA ILE A 93 -0.72 -6.16 5.31
C ILE A 93 -0.38 -7.64 5.21
N CYS A 94 -1.15 -8.36 4.41
CA CYS A 94 -0.79 -9.69 3.95
C CYS A 94 -0.69 -9.65 2.43
N GLU A 95 0.42 -10.14 1.89
CA GLU A 95 0.64 -10.16 0.44
C GLU A 95 1.09 -11.53 -0.03
N LEU A 96 0.48 -11.96 -1.13
CA LEU A 96 0.93 -13.10 -1.91
C LEU A 96 1.44 -12.56 -3.24
N ILE A 97 2.70 -12.85 -3.55
CA ILE A 97 3.34 -12.34 -4.75
C ILE A 97 3.87 -13.54 -5.54
N HIS A 98 3.63 -13.53 -6.84
CA HIS A 98 4.19 -14.50 -7.77
C HIS A 98 5.10 -13.74 -8.76
N PRO A 99 6.42 -13.70 -8.49
CA PRO A 99 7.37 -13.11 -9.42
C PRO A 99 7.41 -13.86 -10.77
N SER A 100 7.85 -13.15 -11.80
CA SER A 100 7.92 -13.69 -13.16
C SER A 100 8.98 -14.79 -13.33
N ASP A 101 9.88 -14.95 -12.36
CA ASP A 101 10.87 -16.04 -12.36
C ASP A 101 10.29 -17.39 -11.89
N GLY A 102 9.00 -17.45 -11.55
CA GLY A 102 8.33 -18.66 -11.11
C GLY A 102 8.39 -18.92 -9.62
N SER A 103 9.05 -18.07 -8.85
CA SER A 103 9.09 -18.19 -7.40
C SER A 103 7.75 -17.76 -6.76
N SER A 104 7.66 -17.90 -5.46
CA SER A 104 6.48 -17.47 -4.68
C SER A 104 6.94 -16.73 -3.44
N GLU A 105 6.13 -15.77 -3.00
CA GLU A 105 6.36 -15.06 -1.76
C GLU A 105 5.03 -14.86 -1.04
N LEU A 106 5.01 -15.19 0.26
CA LEU A 106 3.89 -14.87 1.13
C LEU A 106 4.44 -14.01 2.26
N ASN A 107 3.97 -12.77 2.33
CA ASN A 107 4.47 -11.78 3.26
C ASN A 107 3.40 -11.40 4.28
N TYR A 108 3.80 -11.34 5.55
CA TYR A 108 3.03 -10.65 6.59
C TYR A 108 3.85 -9.42 6.99
N ALA A 109 3.29 -8.25 6.79
CA ALA A 109 4.03 -7.00 6.90
C ALA A 109 3.25 -5.92 7.64
N ILE A 110 3.95 -4.88 7.99
CA ILE A 110 3.38 -3.68 8.61
C ILE A 110 3.80 -2.49 7.79
N TYR A 111 2.86 -1.61 7.45
CA TYR A 111 3.16 -0.26 7.03
C TYR A 111 3.19 0.64 8.26
N HIS A 112 4.29 1.34 8.44
CA HIS A 112 4.42 2.43 9.39
C HIS A 112 4.14 3.71 8.61
N ASP A 113 3.02 4.35 8.92
CA ASP A 113 2.48 5.43 8.12
C ASP A 113 2.54 6.77 8.82
N ARG A 114 2.75 7.81 8.01
CA ARG A 114 2.47 9.20 8.38
C ARG A 114 1.48 9.77 7.38
N TYR A 115 0.51 10.51 7.89
CA TYR A 115 -0.58 11.08 7.11
C TYR A 115 -0.58 12.60 7.27
N ARG A 116 -1.03 13.28 6.24
CA ARG A 116 -1.21 14.75 6.25
C ARG A 116 -2.56 15.10 5.68
N ARG A 117 -3.26 16.03 6.32
CA ARG A 117 -4.46 16.65 5.77
C ARG A 117 -4.06 17.60 4.65
N THR A 118 -4.66 17.45 3.49
CA THR A 118 -4.45 18.33 2.33
C THR A 118 -5.79 18.94 1.91
N THR A 119 -5.75 19.84 0.93
CA THR A 119 -6.98 20.38 0.35
C THR A 119 -7.82 19.32 -0.35
N ASP A 120 -7.19 18.19 -0.74
CA ASP A 120 -7.86 17.07 -1.40
C ASP A 120 -8.17 15.93 -0.42
N GLY A 121 -8.08 16.17 0.89
CA GLY A 121 -8.31 15.19 1.93
C GLY A 121 -7.01 14.65 2.53
N TRP A 122 -7.14 13.62 3.36
CA TRP A 122 -5.98 12.97 3.96
C TRP A 122 -5.18 12.19 2.92
N ARG A 123 -3.86 12.28 3.02
CA ARG A 123 -2.93 11.59 2.11
C ARG A 123 -1.78 10.98 2.90
N PHE A 124 -1.15 9.96 2.33
CA PHE A 124 0.10 9.44 2.90
C PHE A 124 1.21 10.45 2.69
N ALA A 125 1.86 10.87 3.78
CA ALA A 125 3.11 11.63 3.71
C ALA A 125 4.31 10.69 3.69
N GLU A 126 4.17 9.50 4.29
CA GLU A 126 5.21 8.47 4.27
C GLU A 126 4.58 7.11 4.53
N ARG A 127 5.04 6.09 3.84
CA ARG A 127 4.80 4.69 4.18
C ARG A 127 6.13 3.96 4.25
N VAL A 128 6.37 3.22 5.34
CA VAL A 128 7.55 2.37 5.49
C VAL A 128 7.08 0.94 5.69
N TYR A 129 7.48 0.07 4.76
CA TYR A 129 7.07 -1.33 4.71
C TYR A 129 8.06 -2.18 5.50
N GLU A 130 7.58 -2.86 6.52
CA GLU A 130 8.38 -3.76 7.36
C GLU A 130 7.87 -5.19 7.21
N ILE A 131 8.69 -6.07 6.67
CA ILE A 131 8.33 -7.49 6.56
C ILE A 131 8.55 -8.15 7.93
N ARG A 132 7.50 -8.77 8.46
CA ARG A 132 7.54 -9.49 9.74
C ARG A 132 7.68 -10.99 9.53
N TYR A 133 7.20 -11.52 8.43
CA TYR A 133 7.30 -12.93 8.07
C TYR A 133 7.31 -13.04 6.56
N LEU A 134 8.29 -13.77 6.03
CA LEU A 134 8.42 -14.01 4.60
C LEU A 134 8.54 -15.52 4.38
N ASP A 135 7.62 -16.08 3.61
CA ASP A 135 7.66 -17.47 3.19
C ASP A 135 7.89 -17.51 1.68
N THR A 136 9.01 -18.11 1.26
CA THR A 136 9.37 -18.27 -0.15
C THR A 136 9.14 -19.68 -0.65
N SER A 137 8.51 -20.55 0.15
CA SER A 137 8.18 -21.91 -0.28
C SER A 137 7.21 -21.89 -1.46
N PRO A 138 7.25 -22.90 -2.36
CA PRO A 138 6.32 -22.95 -3.48
C PRO A 138 4.85 -22.98 -3.01
N LEU A 139 4.04 -22.11 -3.61
CA LEU A 139 2.59 -22.08 -3.41
C LEU A 139 1.93 -22.74 -4.61
N ALA A 140 1.06 -23.71 -4.34
CA ALA A 140 0.44 -24.52 -5.38
C ALA A 140 -0.72 -23.82 -6.09
N GLY A 141 -1.19 -22.70 -5.55
CA GLY A 141 -2.30 -21.95 -6.14
C GLY A 141 -1.87 -21.14 -7.38
N SER A 142 -2.86 -20.66 -8.09
CA SER A 142 -2.66 -19.82 -9.26
C SER A 142 -3.77 -18.76 -9.34
N ALA A 143 -3.51 -17.70 -10.11
CA ALA A 143 -4.52 -16.69 -10.40
C ALA A 143 -5.35 -17.16 -11.61
N PRO A 144 -6.65 -17.50 -11.43
CA PRO A 144 -7.48 -17.87 -12.58
C PRO A 144 -7.63 -16.70 -13.58
N PRO A 145 -7.79 -16.97 -14.87
CA PRO A 145 -8.07 -15.90 -15.83
C PRO A 145 -9.43 -15.27 -15.55
N THR A 146 -9.53 -13.95 -15.72
CA THR A 146 -10.81 -13.25 -15.65
C THR A 146 -11.62 -13.48 -16.92
N ALA A 147 -12.95 -13.24 -16.85
CA ALA A 147 -13.86 -13.47 -17.99
C ALA A 147 -13.52 -12.61 -19.20
N ASP A 148 -12.91 -11.43 -18.98
CA ASP A 148 -12.48 -10.50 -20.03
C ASP A 148 -10.98 -10.60 -20.35
N GLY A 149 -10.28 -11.54 -19.71
CA GLY A 149 -8.83 -11.71 -19.88
C GLY A 149 -7.96 -10.71 -19.11
N ALA A 150 -8.55 -9.77 -18.41
CA ALA A 150 -7.81 -8.80 -17.57
C ALA A 150 -7.47 -9.38 -16.19
N ARG A 151 -6.36 -8.92 -15.58
CA ARG A 151 -5.95 -9.31 -14.24
C ARG A 151 -5.37 -8.14 -13.50
#